data_269350c65615747f1a9531b6441018f0
#
_entry.id   269350c65615747f1a9531b6441018f0
#
_cell.length_a   1.000
_cell.length_b   1.000
_cell.length_c   1.000
_cell.angle_alpha   90.00
_cell.angle_beta   90.00
_cell.angle_gamma   90.00
#
_symmetry.space_group_name_H-M   'P 1'
#
loop_
_entity.id
_entity.type
_entity.pdbx_description
1 polymer ?
#
loop_
_entity_poly.entity_id
_entity_poly.type
_entity_poly.pdbx_seq_one_letter_code
_entity_poly.pdbx_strand_id
1 'polypeptide(L)'
;MQCFAFLGEDEKTVLKFFKHSPSLLKKGRFLWHRPFLDSIFDSYKLAFQELKEETGILFLHLNKTRSLLPTVTLIDKMGNPHQIALDETEFVLQKAGELICKRLRRQMEDQDISGAKRSLDTLFFALSRGYRKGIKNNDRAFRRNVGFSGDHALLLDAGSLLCDERVKIPMEAQKEVLQKGRNLQNWLLKHYPELHVYYMNLVQQMKEE
;
A
#
# COMPACT_ATOMS: atom_id res chain seq x y z
N MET A 1 -2.67 10.09 5.64
CA MET A 1 -3.30 9.65 4.36
C MET A 1 -2.92 10.67 3.30
N GLN A 2 -2.18 10.22 2.29
CA GLN A 2 -1.58 11.07 1.24
C GLN A 2 -2.50 11.26 0.02
N CYS A 3 -3.53 10.42 -0.12
CA CYS A 3 -4.44 10.41 -1.26
C CYS A 3 -5.91 10.40 -0.85
N PHE A 4 -6.77 10.89 -1.74
CA PHE A 4 -8.19 10.55 -1.77
C PHE A 4 -8.34 9.28 -2.62
N ALA A 5 -9.09 8.28 -2.15
CA ALA A 5 -9.29 7.03 -2.83
C ALA A 5 -10.76 6.81 -3.16
N PHE A 6 -11.04 6.46 -4.40
CA PHE A 6 -12.38 6.15 -4.93
C PHE A 6 -12.37 4.74 -5.49
N LEU A 7 -13.30 3.92 -5.04
CA LEU A 7 -13.50 2.57 -5.57
C LEU A 7 -14.19 2.68 -6.94
N GLY A 8 -13.70 1.93 -7.92
CA GLY A 8 -14.35 1.83 -9.23
C GLY A 8 -15.69 1.08 -9.14
N GLU A 9 -16.58 1.32 -10.09
CA GLU A 9 -17.86 0.60 -10.18
C GLU A 9 -17.69 -0.91 -10.33
N ASP A 10 -16.55 -1.35 -10.86
CA ASP A 10 -16.15 -2.75 -10.99
C ASP A 10 -15.76 -3.40 -9.65
N GLU A 11 -15.69 -2.64 -8.57
CA GLU A 11 -15.19 -3.02 -7.24
C GLU A 11 -13.79 -3.66 -7.24
N LYS A 12 -13.10 -3.67 -8.39
CA LYS A 12 -11.78 -4.29 -8.58
C LYS A 12 -10.65 -3.29 -8.69
N THR A 13 -10.98 -2.02 -8.91
CA THR A 13 -10.01 -0.95 -9.09
C THR A 13 -10.23 0.19 -8.11
N VAL A 14 -9.17 0.92 -7.79
CA VAL A 14 -9.19 2.12 -6.95
C VAL A 14 -8.45 3.23 -7.68
N LEU A 15 -9.12 4.35 -7.85
CA LEU A 15 -8.51 5.59 -8.35
C LEU A 15 -8.10 6.45 -7.15
N LYS A 16 -6.83 6.83 -7.09
CA LYS A 16 -6.25 7.60 -5.98
C LYS A 16 -5.71 8.92 -6.48
N PHE A 17 -6.23 10.02 -5.95
CA PHE A 17 -5.77 11.37 -6.23
C PHE A 17 -4.85 11.86 -5.11
N PHE A 18 -3.71 12.43 -5.46
CA PHE A 18 -2.78 12.97 -4.49
C PHE A 18 -3.36 14.21 -3.81
N LYS A 19 -3.16 14.32 -2.50
CA LYS A 19 -3.55 15.51 -1.75
C LYS A 19 -2.48 16.58 -1.93
N HIS A 20 -2.82 17.62 -2.65
CA HIS A 20 -2.07 18.87 -2.60
C HIS A 20 -2.39 19.53 -1.26
N SER A 21 -1.56 19.33 -0.24
CA SER A 21 -1.73 20.05 1.03
C SER A 21 -1.48 21.53 0.79
N PRO A 22 -2.45 22.43 1.02
CA PRO A 22 -2.13 23.84 1.12
C PRO A 22 -1.18 23.96 2.31
N SER A 23 0.07 24.34 2.07
CA SER A 23 0.99 24.66 3.14
C SER A 23 0.34 25.71 4.02
N LEU A 24 0.28 25.43 5.33
CA LEU A 24 -0.15 26.38 6.33
C LEU A 24 0.31 27.79 5.96
N LEU A 25 -0.66 28.71 5.84
CA LEU A 25 -0.45 30.16 5.69
C LEU A 25 0.48 30.66 6.81
N LYS A 26 1.76 30.49 6.67
CA LYS A 26 2.76 31.20 7.44
C LYS A 26 3.15 32.45 6.66
N LYS A 27 2.62 33.60 7.08
CA LYS A 27 3.00 34.95 6.64
C LYS A 27 2.83 35.23 5.13
N GLY A 28 1.61 35.06 4.58
CA GLY A 28 1.28 35.66 3.29
C GLY A 28 2.05 35.20 2.05
N ARG A 29 2.83 34.14 2.14
CA ARG A 29 3.54 33.50 1.04
C ARG A 29 3.03 32.09 0.83
N PHE A 30 2.48 31.82 -0.33
CA PHE A 30 2.21 30.48 -0.85
C PHE A 30 3.54 29.76 -1.10
N LEU A 31 4.08 29.06 -0.10
CA LEU A 31 5.15 28.12 -0.28
C LEU A 31 4.52 26.76 -0.57
N TRP A 32 4.40 26.42 -1.84
CA TRP A 32 4.10 25.07 -2.28
C TRP A 32 5.22 24.16 -1.77
N HIS A 33 4.91 23.23 -0.88
CA HIS A 33 5.86 22.20 -0.48
C HIS A 33 5.98 21.15 -1.59
N ARG A 34 6.51 21.57 -2.75
CA ARG A 34 6.90 20.69 -3.85
C ARG A 34 7.77 19.50 -3.38
N PRO A 35 8.78 19.69 -2.51
CA PRO A 35 9.65 18.58 -2.10
C PRO A 35 8.93 17.39 -1.48
N PHE A 36 7.80 17.59 -0.81
CA PHE A 36 7.02 16.49 -0.21
C PHE A 36 6.26 15.67 -1.26
N LEU A 37 5.66 16.34 -2.25
CA LEU A 37 4.97 15.65 -3.36
C LEU A 37 5.97 14.95 -4.27
N ASP A 38 7.12 15.56 -4.53
CA ASP A 38 8.17 14.96 -5.34
C ASP A 38 8.65 13.63 -4.73
N SER A 39 8.87 13.57 -3.42
CA SER A 39 9.23 12.33 -2.73
C SER A 39 8.15 11.24 -2.80
N ILE A 40 6.87 11.63 -2.74
CA ILE A 40 5.75 10.70 -2.92
C ILE A 40 5.71 10.19 -4.36
N PHE A 41 5.87 11.09 -5.34
CA PHE A 41 5.89 10.72 -6.76
C PHE A 41 7.06 9.77 -7.08
N ASP A 42 8.24 10.02 -6.52
CA ASP A 42 9.39 9.13 -6.68
C ASP A 42 9.14 7.76 -6.04
N SER A 43 8.49 7.70 -4.88
CA SER A 43 8.05 6.44 -4.27
C SER A 43 7.06 5.69 -5.17
N TYR A 44 6.08 6.37 -5.77
CA TYR A 44 5.14 5.72 -6.69
C TYR A 44 5.77 5.31 -8.02
N LYS A 45 6.75 6.07 -8.54
CA LYS A 45 7.54 5.67 -9.72
C LYS A 45 8.33 4.40 -9.41
N LEU A 46 9.03 4.36 -8.26
CA LEU A 46 9.75 3.18 -7.79
C LEU A 46 8.82 1.98 -7.67
N ALA A 47 7.64 2.16 -7.07
CA ALA A 47 6.62 1.12 -6.96
C ALA A 47 6.19 0.58 -8.33
N PHE A 48 5.92 1.46 -9.27
CA PHE A 48 5.45 1.10 -10.60
C PHE A 48 6.51 0.38 -11.43
N GLN A 49 7.77 0.79 -11.30
CA GLN A 49 8.90 0.21 -12.03
C GLN A 49 9.34 -1.13 -11.43
N GLU A 50 9.46 -1.22 -10.10
CA GLU A 50 10.12 -2.32 -9.45
C GLU A 50 9.18 -3.29 -8.73
N LEU A 51 8.03 -2.80 -8.24
CA LEU A 51 7.09 -3.56 -7.40
C LEU A 51 5.66 -3.49 -7.94
N LYS A 52 5.50 -3.52 -9.25
CA LYS A 52 4.19 -3.39 -9.91
C LYS A 52 3.21 -4.47 -9.47
N GLU A 53 3.66 -5.71 -9.35
CA GLU A 53 2.85 -6.84 -8.90
C GLU A 53 2.49 -6.72 -7.43
N GLU A 54 3.49 -6.40 -6.58
CA GLU A 54 3.33 -6.28 -5.13
C GLU A 54 2.52 -5.06 -4.72
N THR A 55 2.43 -4.04 -5.56
CA THR A 55 1.61 -2.86 -5.30
C THR A 55 0.28 -2.88 -6.05
N GLY A 56 0.16 -3.70 -7.09
CA GLY A 56 -1.02 -3.76 -7.93
C GLY A 56 -1.32 -2.46 -8.70
N ILE A 57 -0.30 -1.58 -8.88
CA ILE A 57 -0.45 -0.34 -9.65
C ILE A 57 -0.65 -0.70 -11.13
N LEU A 58 -1.77 -0.27 -11.69
CA LEU A 58 -2.14 -0.50 -13.09
C LEU A 58 -1.67 0.64 -13.98
N PHE A 59 -1.85 1.88 -13.50
CA PHE A 59 -1.49 3.08 -14.23
C PHE A 59 -1.07 4.18 -13.26
N LEU A 60 -0.11 4.98 -13.70
CA LEU A 60 0.46 6.08 -12.93
C LEU A 60 0.52 7.34 -13.81
N HIS A 61 -0.19 8.39 -13.39
CA HIS A 61 -0.22 9.70 -14.05
C HIS A 61 0.26 10.78 -13.08
N LEU A 62 1.46 11.27 -13.28
CA LEU A 62 2.13 12.22 -12.40
C LEU A 62 2.41 13.58 -13.04
N ASN A 63 2.03 13.76 -14.29
CA ASN A 63 2.20 15.02 -15.04
C ASN A 63 0.89 15.35 -15.75
N LYS A 64 0.57 16.63 -15.86
CA LYS A 64 -0.56 17.06 -16.66
C LYS A 64 -0.35 16.71 -18.13
N THR A 65 -1.42 16.26 -18.76
CA THR A 65 -1.46 15.95 -20.19
C THR A 65 -2.55 16.79 -20.88
N ARG A 66 -2.76 16.58 -22.17
CA ARG A 66 -3.81 17.25 -22.90
C ARG A 66 -4.45 16.29 -23.89
N SER A 67 -5.76 16.14 -23.79
CA SER A 67 -6.59 15.31 -24.70
C SER A 67 -6.15 13.84 -24.80
N LEU A 68 -5.54 13.29 -23.74
CA LEU A 68 -5.12 11.89 -23.65
C LEU A 68 -6.04 11.06 -22.75
N LEU A 69 -6.60 11.68 -21.72
CA LEU A 69 -7.37 11.00 -20.68
C LEU A 69 -8.80 11.55 -20.59
N PRO A 70 -9.79 10.72 -20.22
CA PRO A 70 -11.18 11.14 -20.11
C PRO A 70 -11.42 12.02 -18.88
N THR A 71 -12.60 12.66 -18.87
CA THR A 71 -13.21 13.16 -17.65
C THR A 71 -13.99 12.02 -17.00
N VAL A 72 -13.84 11.86 -15.68
CA VAL A 72 -14.55 10.85 -14.89
C VAL A 72 -15.47 11.49 -13.87
N THR A 73 -16.56 10.79 -13.54
CA THR A 73 -17.46 11.20 -12.46
C THR A 73 -17.09 10.47 -11.19
N LEU A 74 -16.78 11.21 -10.13
CA LEU A 74 -16.53 10.67 -8.79
C LEU A 74 -17.75 10.97 -7.91
N ILE A 75 -18.17 9.98 -7.14
CA ILE A 75 -19.22 10.17 -6.13
C ILE A 75 -18.55 10.31 -4.77
N ASP A 76 -18.81 11.42 -4.07
CA ASP A 76 -18.29 11.63 -2.72
C ASP A 76 -19.09 10.82 -1.68
N LYS A 77 -18.65 10.86 -0.42
CA LYS A 77 -19.32 10.14 0.68
C LYS A 77 -20.74 10.64 0.98
N MET A 78 -21.10 11.82 0.49
CA MET A 78 -22.43 12.41 0.63
C MET A 78 -23.34 12.07 -0.55
N GLY A 79 -22.80 11.38 -1.57
CA GLY A 79 -23.52 11.03 -2.78
C GLY A 79 -23.46 12.08 -3.89
N ASN A 80 -22.68 13.16 -3.73
CA ASN A 80 -22.59 14.21 -4.73
C ASN A 80 -21.64 13.82 -5.86
N PRO A 81 -22.01 14.04 -7.14
CA PRO A 81 -21.14 13.80 -8.28
C PRO A 81 -20.16 14.96 -8.48
N HIS A 82 -18.91 14.61 -8.80
CA HIS A 82 -17.85 15.54 -9.15
C HIS A 82 -17.21 15.14 -10.48
N GLN A 83 -17.14 16.06 -11.44
CA GLN A 83 -16.45 15.85 -12.71
C GLN A 83 -14.97 16.17 -12.57
N ILE A 84 -14.11 15.22 -12.87
CA ILE A 84 -12.65 15.37 -12.77
C ILE A 84 -12.02 15.09 -14.13
N ALA A 85 -11.37 16.09 -14.70
CA ALA A 85 -10.55 15.95 -15.90
C ALA A 85 -9.23 15.26 -15.51
N LEU A 86 -9.04 14.01 -15.93
CA LEU A 86 -7.86 13.22 -15.57
C LEU A 86 -6.57 13.79 -16.16
N ASP A 87 -6.64 14.46 -17.31
CA ASP A 87 -5.48 15.15 -17.91
C ASP A 87 -4.87 16.23 -17.00
N GLU A 88 -5.68 16.83 -16.14
CA GLU A 88 -5.26 17.94 -15.28
C GLU A 88 -4.89 17.54 -13.86
N THR A 89 -4.99 16.24 -13.55
CA THR A 89 -4.90 15.77 -12.16
C THR A 89 -3.92 14.59 -12.06
N GLU A 90 -3.00 14.65 -11.11
CA GLU A 90 -2.09 13.54 -10.83
C GLU A 90 -2.83 12.46 -10.04
N PHE A 91 -2.74 11.20 -10.52
CA PHE A 91 -3.44 10.08 -9.91
C PHE A 91 -2.72 8.74 -10.10
N VAL A 92 -3.19 7.75 -9.35
CA VAL A 92 -2.80 6.35 -9.46
C VAL A 92 -4.06 5.51 -9.65
N LEU A 93 -4.07 4.64 -10.66
CA LEU A 93 -5.02 3.55 -10.79
C LEU A 93 -4.37 2.28 -10.25
N GLN A 94 -5.01 1.62 -9.29
CA GLN A 94 -4.48 0.46 -8.58
C GLN A 94 -5.56 -0.59 -8.43
N LYS A 95 -5.18 -1.87 -8.31
CA LYS A 95 -6.12 -2.94 -7.94
C LYS A 95 -6.70 -2.66 -6.56
N ALA A 96 -8.00 -2.87 -6.40
CA ALA A 96 -8.63 -2.85 -5.08
C ALA A 96 -8.14 -4.04 -4.25
N GLY A 97 -7.98 -3.84 -2.94
CA GLY A 97 -7.54 -4.90 -2.05
C GLY A 97 -8.36 -5.01 -0.78
N GLU A 98 -8.79 -6.22 -0.43
CA GLU A 98 -9.35 -6.53 0.88
C GLU A 98 -8.25 -6.41 1.95
N LEU A 99 -8.45 -5.56 2.98
CA LEU A 99 -7.44 -5.38 4.04
C LEU A 99 -7.13 -6.69 4.75
N ILE A 100 -5.85 -6.90 5.08
CA ILE A 100 -5.36 -8.14 5.72
C ILE A 100 -6.17 -8.54 6.96
N CYS A 101 -6.48 -7.62 7.86
CA CYS A 101 -7.25 -7.97 9.05
C CYS A 101 -8.71 -8.35 8.74
N LYS A 102 -9.30 -7.80 7.66
CA LYS A 102 -10.63 -8.19 7.21
C LYS A 102 -10.59 -9.61 6.63
N ARG A 103 -9.61 -9.88 5.76
CA ARG A 103 -9.41 -11.20 5.15
C ARG A 103 -9.15 -12.29 6.19
N LEU A 104 -8.19 -12.08 7.09
CA LEU A 104 -7.88 -13.06 8.14
C LEU A 104 -9.06 -13.30 9.07
N ARG A 105 -9.82 -12.26 9.44
CA ARG A 105 -11.03 -12.41 10.24
C ARG A 105 -12.05 -13.31 9.54
N ARG A 106 -12.38 -13.02 8.28
CA ARG A 106 -13.31 -13.82 7.49
C ARG A 106 -12.86 -15.28 7.40
N GLN A 107 -11.58 -15.53 7.07
CA GLN A 107 -11.03 -16.88 6.97
C GLN A 107 -11.13 -17.66 8.31
N MET A 108 -10.87 -16.97 9.44
CA MET A 108 -10.99 -17.60 10.75
C MET A 108 -12.46 -17.84 11.16
N GLU A 109 -13.38 -16.94 10.82
CA GLU A 109 -14.82 -17.14 11.01
C GLU A 109 -15.35 -18.32 10.18
N ASP A 110 -14.83 -18.48 8.94
CA ASP A 110 -15.12 -19.60 8.05
C ASP A 110 -14.36 -20.90 8.42
N GLN A 111 -13.58 -20.91 9.51
CA GLN A 111 -12.72 -22.01 9.95
C GLN A 111 -11.64 -22.42 8.93
N ASP A 112 -11.33 -21.54 7.96
CA ASP A 112 -10.27 -21.74 6.96
C ASP A 112 -8.89 -21.29 7.51
N ILE A 113 -8.42 -21.99 8.53
CA ILE A 113 -7.10 -21.73 9.14
C ILE A 113 -5.97 -21.87 8.10
N SER A 114 -6.10 -22.85 7.22
CA SER A 114 -5.12 -23.08 6.15
C SER A 114 -5.07 -21.89 5.17
N GLY A 115 -6.22 -21.33 4.80
CA GLY A 115 -6.29 -20.12 3.99
C GLY A 115 -5.70 -18.90 4.69
N ALA A 116 -5.95 -18.75 6.00
CA ALA A 116 -5.36 -17.68 6.78
C ALA A 116 -3.83 -17.77 6.82
N LYS A 117 -3.26 -18.98 6.99
CA LYS A 117 -1.81 -19.22 6.90
C LYS A 117 -1.27 -18.89 5.50
N ARG A 118 -1.91 -19.39 4.43
CA ARG A 118 -1.52 -19.05 3.05
C ARG A 118 -1.55 -17.54 2.79
N SER A 119 -2.50 -16.81 3.38
CA SER A 119 -2.52 -15.35 3.27
C SER A 119 -1.29 -14.71 3.92
N LEU A 120 -0.82 -15.22 5.07
CA LEU A 120 0.42 -14.78 5.68
C LEU A 120 1.64 -15.13 4.83
N ASP A 121 1.71 -16.35 4.26
CA ASP A 121 2.80 -16.76 3.37
C ASP A 121 2.91 -15.81 2.15
N THR A 122 1.77 -15.53 1.51
CA THR A 122 1.72 -14.64 0.35
C THR A 122 2.17 -13.21 0.71
N LEU A 123 1.81 -12.73 1.91
CA LEU A 123 2.30 -11.44 2.40
C LEU A 123 3.82 -11.45 2.54
N PHE A 124 4.37 -12.47 3.22
CA PHE A 124 5.82 -12.57 3.42
C PHE A 124 6.57 -12.70 2.11
N PHE A 125 6.03 -13.45 1.16
CA PHE A 125 6.58 -13.54 -0.19
C PHE A 125 6.64 -12.17 -0.89
N ALA A 126 5.56 -11.38 -0.82
CA ALA A 126 5.53 -10.04 -1.41
C ALA A 126 6.55 -9.09 -0.74
N LEU A 127 6.70 -9.17 0.59
CA LEU A 127 7.70 -8.38 1.32
C LEU A 127 9.13 -8.78 0.94
N SER A 128 9.44 -10.09 0.90
CA SER A 128 10.75 -10.62 0.54
C SER A 128 11.16 -10.20 -0.87
N ARG A 129 10.22 -10.16 -1.82
CA ARG A 129 10.50 -9.63 -3.18
C ARG A 129 10.98 -8.19 -3.14
N GLY A 130 10.34 -7.33 -2.35
CA GLY A 130 10.77 -5.95 -2.16
C GLY A 130 12.16 -5.87 -1.52
N TYR A 131 12.39 -6.62 -0.45
CA TYR A 131 13.67 -6.60 0.26
C TYR A 131 14.84 -7.12 -0.59
N ARG A 132 14.64 -8.18 -1.38
CA ARG A 132 15.67 -8.66 -2.34
C ARG A 132 16.05 -7.59 -3.37
N LYS A 133 15.15 -6.68 -3.70
CA LYS A 133 15.42 -5.51 -4.57
C LYS A 133 16.02 -4.32 -3.80
N GLY A 134 16.21 -4.43 -2.49
CA GLY A 134 16.66 -3.32 -1.65
C GLY A 134 15.59 -2.24 -1.47
N ILE A 135 14.31 -2.60 -1.53
CA ILE A 135 13.21 -1.66 -1.40
C ILE A 135 12.42 -1.96 -0.12
N LYS A 136 12.18 -0.92 0.68
CA LYS A 136 11.36 -1.00 1.88
C LYS A 136 10.29 0.08 1.92
N ASN A 137 9.26 -0.14 2.73
CA ASN A 137 8.24 0.85 3.01
C ASN A 137 8.51 1.52 4.36
N ASN A 138 8.69 2.85 4.37
CA ASN A 138 8.95 3.61 5.61
C ASN A 138 7.67 3.96 6.39
N ASP A 139 6.47 3.58 5.92
CA ASP A 139 5.23 3.79 6.65
C ASP A 139 5.10 2.82 7.83
N ARG A 140 4.64 3.36 8.98
CA ARG A 140 4.36 2.59 10.21
C ARG A 140 2.96 1.99 10.22
N ALA A 141 2.11 2.35 9.27
CA ALA A 141 0.71 1.90 9.20
C ALA A 141 0.54 0.54 8.48
N PHE A 142 1.52 -0.36 8.62
CA PHE A 142 1.61 -1.63 7.91
C PHE A 142 0.27 -2.37 7.82
N ARG A 143 -0.42 -2.58 8.95
CA ARG A 143 -1.70 -3.29 9.01
C ARG A 143 -2.81 -2.69 8.12
N ARG A 144 -2.77 -1.36 7.89
CA ARG A 144 -3.75 -0.64 7.06
C ARG A 144 -3.32 -0.51 5.61
N ASN A 145 -2.05 -0.80 5.33
CA ASN A 145 -1.44 -0.61 4.02
C ASN A 145 -1.14 -1.94 3.31
N VAL A 146 -1.62 -3.05 3.89
CA VAL A 146 -1.55 -4.37 3.27
C VAL A 146 -2.97 -4.87 3.00
N GLY A 147 -3.18 -5.37 1.80
CA GLY A 147 -4.45 -5.97 1.38
C GLY A 147 -4.22 -7.10 0.38
N PHE A 148 -5.32 -7.63 -0.13
CA PHE A 148 -5.30 -8.75 -1.07
C PHE A 148 -6.25 -8.49 -2.23
N SER A 149 -5.80 -8.79 -3.44
CA SER A 149 -6.63 -8.88 -4.63
C SER A 149 -6.61 -10.34 -5.12
N GLY A 150 -7.72 -11.05 -4.94
CA GLY A 150 -7.70 -12.52 -5.04
C GLY A 150 -6.69 -13.10 -4.03
N ASP A 151 -5.76 -13.94 -4.50
CA ASP A 151 -4.74 -14.54 -3.65
C ASP A 151 -3.40 -13.78 -3.63
N HIS A 152 -3.34 -12.61 -4.25
CA HIS A 152 -2.13 -11.78 -4.30
C HIS A 152 -2.14 -10.75 -3.18
N ALA A 153 -1.08 -10.73 -2.36
CA ALA A 153 -0.86 -9.69 -1.37
C ALA A 153 -0.44 -8.39 -2.06
N LEU A 154 -1.01 -7.26 -1.63
CA LEU A 154 -0.76 -5.95 -2.17
C LEU A 154 -0.31 -4.98 -1.09
N LEU A 155 0.73 -4.21 -1.39
CA LEU A 155 1.11 -3.00 -0.65
C LEU A 155 0.24 -1.85 -1.15
N LEU A 156 -0.82 -1.54 -0.41
CA LEU A 156 -1.86 -0.59 -0.84
C LEU A 156 -1.41 0.87 -0.82
N ASP A 157 -0.44 1.24 0.01
CA ASP A 157 0.14 2.58 0.03
C ASP A 157 1.62 2.53 -0.30
N ALA A 158 1.96 3.02 -1.49
CA ALA A 158 3.31 3.05 -2.03
C ALA A 158 4.02 4.40 -1.83
N GLY A 159 3.39 5.38 -1.18
CA GLY A 159 3.92 6.75 -1.06
C GLY A 159 5.08 6.93 -0.09
N SER A 160 5.59 5.85 0.49
CA SER A 160 6.71 5.86 1.42
C SER A 160 7.74 4.76 1.10
N LEU A 161 7.72 4.22 -0.12
CA LEU A 161 8.74 3.30 -0.59
C LEU A 161 10.05 4.03 -0.85
N LEU A 162 11.14 3.39 -0.49
CA LEU A 162 12.49 3.91 -0.72
C LEU A 162 13.50 2.78 -0.90
N CYS A 163 14.60 3.10 -1.60
CA CYS A 163 15.74 2.19 -1.72
C CYS A 163 16.56 2.19 -0.43
N ASP A 164 16.83 1.01 0.10
CA ASP A 164 17.74 0.78 1.22
C ASP A 164 18.41 -0.59 1.05
N GLU A 165 19.62 -0.60 0.54
CA GLU A 165 20.39 -1.83 0.27
C GLU A 165 20.55 -2.74 1.50
N ARG A 166 20.48 -2.18 2.71
CA ARG A 166 20.61 -2.94 3.95
C ARG A 166 19.51 -4.01 4.11
N VAL A 167 18.31 -3.76 3.57
CA VAL A 167 17.21 -4.74 3.68
C VAL A 167 17.41 -5.99 2.81
N LYS A 168 18.43 -6.01 1.96
CA LYS A 168 18.87 -7.24 1.26
C LYS A 168 19.53 -8.23 2.23
N ILE A 169 20.00 -7.75 3.37
CA ILE A 169 20.56 -8.60 4.42
C ILE A 169 19.39 -9.22 5.21
N PRO A 170 19.27 -10.56 5.28
CA PRO A 170 18.13 -11.24 5.91
C PRO A 170 17.82 -10.75 7.33
N MET A 171 18.84 -10.52 8.16
CA MET A 171 18.68 -10.02 9.51
C MET A 171 18.08 -8.60 9.55
N GLU A 172 18.43 -7.73 8.61
CA GLU A 172 17.89 -6.36 8.52
C GLU A 172 16.45 -6.38 7.99
N ALA A 173 16.15 -7.23 6.99
CA ALA A 173 14.78 -7.47 6.51
C ALA A 173 13.88 -7.95 7.66
N GLN A 174 14.35 -8.90 8.47
CA GLN A 174 13.63 -9.39 9.64
C GLN A 174 13.35 -8.27 10.67
N LYS A 175 14.35 -7.45 10.99
CA LYS A 175 14.17 -6.30 11.90
C LYS A 175 13.11 -5.33 11.37
N GLU A 176 13.12 -5.08 10.06
CA GLU A 176 12.16 -4.19 9.40
C GLU A 176 10.73 -4.76 9.54
N VAL A 177 10.52 -6.07 9.27
CA VAL A 177 9.22 -6.72 9.45
C VAL A 177 8.74 -6.69 10.90
N LEU A 178 9.62 -6.96 11.88
CA LEU A 178 9.29 -6.89 13.29
C LEU A 178 8.87 -5.48 13.72
N GLN A 179 9.60 -4.47 13.27
CA GLN A 179 9.34 -3.08 13.62
C GLN A 179 8.04 -2.56 12.98
N LYS A 180 7.87 -2.75 11.68
CA LYS A 180 6.71 -2.25 10.91
C LYS A 180 5.46 -3.09 11.18
N GLY A 181 5.63 -4.40 11.32
CA GLY A 181 4.55 -5.36 11.56
C GLY A 181 4.00 -5.38 12.98
N ARG A 182 4.57 -4.63 13.94
CA ARG A 182 4.17 -4.66 15.37
C ARG A 182 2.65 -4.55 15.57
N ASN A 183 1.98 -3.66 14.83
CA ASN A 183 0.53 -3.48 14.95
C ASN A 183 -0.26 -4.70 14.45
N LEU A 184 0.24 -5.41 13.44
CA LEU A 184 -0.35 -6.66 12.97
C LEU A 184 -0.08 -7.79 13.97
N GLN A 185 1.15 -7.91 14.48
CA GLN A 185 1.52 -8.90 15.50
C GLN A 185 0.64 -8.79 16.74
N ASN A 186 0.49 -7.58 17.29
CA ASN A 186 -0.35 -7.33 18.46
C ASN A 186 -1.83 -7.67 18.20
N TRP A 187 -2.31 -7.39 16.98
CA TRP A 187 -3.66 -7.73 16.58
C TRP A 187 -3.84 -9.25 16.46
N LEU A 188 -2.88 -9.96 15.84
CA LEU A 188 -2.89 -11.43 15.77
C LEU A 188 -2.85 -12.07 17.16
N LEU A 189 -1.91 -11.62 18.01
CA LEU A 189 -1.79 -12.14 19.38
C LEU A 189 -3.09 -12.00 20.17
N LYS A 190 -3.78 -10.87 20.01
CA LYS A 190 -5.03 -10.60 20.72
C LYS A 190 -6.22 -11.43 20.22
N HIS A 191 -6.32 -11.65 18.90
CA HIS A 191 -7.52 -12.21 18.29
C HIS A 191 -7.35 -13.65 17.80
N TYR A 192 -6.14 -14.03 17.37
CA TYR A 192 -5.82 -15.32 16.75
C TYR A 192 -4.40 -15.76 17.15
N PRO A 193 -4.18 -16.21 18.41
CA PRO A 193 -2.85 -16.56 18.92
C PRO A 193 -2.13 -17.61 18.07
N GLU A 194 -2.84 -18.56 17.47
CA GLU A 194 -2.26 -19.58 16.59
C GLU A 194 -1.67 -18.96 15.30
N LEU A 195 -2.34 -17.96 14.71
CA LEU A 195 -1.82 -17.22 13.57
C LEU A 195 -0.65 -16.31 13.97
N HIS A 196 -0.64 -15.81 15.20
CA HIS A 196 0.51 -15.08 15.72
C HIS A 196 1.74 -15.98 15.80
N VAL A 197 1.62 -17.19 16.31
CA VAL A 197 2.73 -18.17 16.36
C VAL A 197 3.21 -18.45 14.93
N TYR A 198 2.30 -18.68 13.99
CA TYR A 198 2.65 -18.91 12.59
C TYR A 198 3.37 -17.71 11.97
N TYR A 199 2.86 -16.50 12.18
CA TYR A 199 3.51 -15.26 11.73
C TYR A 199 4.94 -15.14 12.28
N MET A 200 5.15 -15.43 13.58
CA MET A 200 6.48 -15.35 14.18
C MET A 200 7.44 -16.42 13.62
N ASN A 201 6.94 -17.59 13.23
CA ASN A 201 7.75 -18.62 12.54
C ASN A 201 8.18 -18.09 11.16
N LEU A 202 7.30 -17.46 10.38
CA LEU A 202 7.67 -16.84 9.10
C LEU A 202 8.73 -15.75 9.27
N VAL A 203 8.61 -14.93 10.31
CA VAL A 203 9.63 -13.93 10.66
C VAL A 203 10.98 -14.58 10.97
N GLN A 204 11.00 -15.73 11.65
CA GLN A 204 12.25 -16.44 11.94
C GLN A 204 12.89 -17.03 10.67
N GLN A 205 12.09 -17.59 9.78
CA GLN A 205 12.57 -18.16 8.52
C GLN A 205 13.28 -17.14 7.61
N MET A 206 12.90 -15.86 7.70
CA MET A 206 13.58 -14.78 6.96
C MET A 206 15.08 -14.62 7.30
N LYS A 207 15.59 -15.24 8.37
CA LYS A 207 17.02 -15.23 8.69
C LYS A 207 17.82 -16.26 7.89
N GLU A 208 17.15 -17.30 7.41
CA GLU A 208 17.78 -18.51 6.85
C GLU A 208 17.85 -18.44 5.32
N GLU A 209 17.15 -17.49 4.69
CA GLU A 209 17.19 -17.20 3.24
C GLU A 209 18.31 -16.20 2.88
#